data_f5644fc730c61b55f00fd1e6f68bf381
#
_entry.id   f5644fc730c61b55f00fd1e6f68bf381
#
_cell.length_a   1.000
_cell.length_b   1.000
_cell.length_c   1.000
_cell.angle_alpha   90.00
_cell.angle_beta   90.00
_cell.angle_gamma   90.00
#
_symmetry.space_group_name_H-M   'P 1'
#
loop_
_entity.id
_entity.type
_entity.pdbx_description
1 polymer ?
#
loop_
_entity_poly.entity_id
_entity_poly.type
_entity_poly.pdbx_seq_one_letter_code
_entity_poly.pdbx_strand_id
1 'polypeptide(L)'
;FIFKVPELLKTKKNPKPTASIVPNGYLFLFGSDHASEQYEALKNHKECDAGTKNIKGSDLKSKFPYVNDEGIETVTYTDDKKEGWIDPYLFHSALKNKALELGAEFVKGYIQDVSEVKSNIVICAVGYNTNTLLNDVPVVPQKHTVFRVSCPKYIAEMPLTSDFTTGVYWRPEGKEYLAGSPISKFDAKDLEPDWDHFEDLVWPAMAKRVPIFEKLKLTGGWAGYYDCNKLDN
;
A
#
# COMPACT_ATOMS: atom_id res chain seq x y z
N PHE A 1 -11.39 9.97 -8.05
CA PHE A 1 -12.06 10.29 -6.76
C PHE A 1 -11.12 11.00 -5.79
N ILE A 2 -9.93 10.44 -5.49
CA ILE A 2 -9.06 10.91 -4.40
C ILE A 2 -8.64 12.38 -4.57
N PHE A 3 -8.34 12.83 -5.78
CA PHE A 3 -8.02 14.23 -6.07
C PHE A 3 -9.20 15.20 -5.89
N LYS A 4 -10.42 14.67 -5.81
CA LYS A 4 -11.63 15.45 -5.55
C LYS A 4 -12.05 15.47 -4.07
N VAL A 5 -11.25 14.90 -3.17
CA VAL A 5 -11.53 14.87 -1.72
C VAL A 5 -11.82 16.26 -1.16
N PRO A 6 -11.05 17.33 -1.48
CA PRO A 6 -11.35 18.67 -0.97
C PRO A 6 -12.71 19.21 -1.40
N GLU A 7 -13.21 18.81 -2.57
CA GLU A 7 -14.50 19.22 -3.09
C GLU A 7 -15.62 18.35 -2.54
N LEU A 8 -15.50 17.03 -2.69
CA LEU A 8 -16.56 16.06 -2.39
C LEU A 8 -16.82 15.89 -0.89
N LEU A 9 -15.77 15.95 -0.09
CA LEU A 9 -15.82 15.68 1.35
C LEU A 9 -15.79 16.93 2.23
N LYS A 10 -15.89 18.12 1.65
CA LYS A 10 -16.00 19.35 2.45
C LYS A 10 -17.26 19.31 3.33
N THR A 11 -17.11 19.82 4.54
CA THR A 11 -18.19 19.98 5.52
C THR A 11 -18.16 21.39 6.09
N LYS A 12 -19.23 21.79 6.79
CA LYS A 12 -19.25 23.09 7.51
C LYS A 12 -18.11 23.21 8.53
N LYS A 13 -17.77 22.08 9.21
CA LYS A 13 -16.70 22.04 10.21
C LYS A 13 -15.31 21.89 9.61
N ASN A 14 -15.19 21.25 8.45
CA ASN A 14 -13.93 21.08 7.73
C ASN A 14 -14.14 21.48 6.25
N PRO A 15 -13.99 22.76 5.91
CA PRO A 15 -14.25 23.26 4.54
C PRO A 15 -13.15 22.88 3.53
N LYS A 16 -11.98 22.40 4.00
CA LYS A 16 -10.84 21.98 3.17
C LYS A 16 -10.27 20.65 3.65
N PRO A 17 -11.05 19.55 3.57
CA PRO A 17 -10.51 18.23 3.92
C PRO A 17 -9.40 17.86 2.96
N THR A 18 -8.48 17.04 3.43
CA THR A 18 -7.39 16.51 2.60
C THR A 18 -7.21 15.03 2.85
N ALA A 19 -6.73 14.31 1.84
CA ALA A 19 -6.19 12.96 1.97
C ALA A 19 -4.65 12.98 1.97
N SER A 20 -4.03 14.16 1.97
CA SER A 20 -2.57 14.35 1.89
C SER A 20 -1.92 13.50 0.79
N ILE A 21 -2.42 13.68 -0.44
CA ILE A 21 -1.96 12.91 -1.60
C ILE A 21 -0.52 13.26 -1.91
N VAL A 22 0.32 12.24 -2.06
CA VAL A 22 1.70 12.36 -2.56
C VAL A 22 1.77 11.71 -3.94
N PRO A 23 1.72 12.49 -5.03
CA PRO A 23 1.58 11.98 -6.39
C PRO A 23 2.94 11.67 -7.03
N ASN A 24 3.78 10.89 -6.34
CA ASN A 24 5.11 10.53 -6.83
C ASN A 24 5.09 9.34 -7.82
N GLY A 25 3.92 8.75 -8.06
CA GLY A 25 3.76 7.59 -8.94
C GLY A 25 4.22 6.27 -8.31
N TYR A 26 4.14 5.24 -9.12
CA TYR A 26 4.66 3.91 -8.81
C TYR A 26 5.78 3.53 -9.77
N LEU A 27 6.70 2.72 -9.28
CA LEU A 27 7.79 2.10 -10.03
C LEU A 27 7.78 0.59 -9.74
N PHE A 28 7.52 -0.22 -10.74
CA PHE A 28 7.51 -1.67 -10.65
C PHE A 28 8.70 -2.23 -11.43
N LEU A 29 9.51 -3.04 -10.76
CA LEU A 29 10.72 -3.66 -11.29
C LEU A 29 10.49 -5.15 -11.45
N PHE A 30 10.63 -5.68 -12.68
CA PHE A 30 10.36 -7.07 -13.00
C PHE A 30 11.60 -7.77 -13.51
N GLY A 31 11.87 -8.97 -13.00
CA GLY A 31 12.79 -9.91 -13.57
C GLY A 31 12.16 -10.72 -14.72
N SER A 32 12.94 -11.60 -15.35
CA SER A 32 12.51 -12.47 -16.45
C SER A 32 11.29 -13.35 -16.10
N ASP A 33 11.19 -13.76 -14.84
CA ASP A 33 10.16 -14.70 -14.38
C ASP A 33 8.76 -14.09 -14.26
N HIS A 34 8.64 -12.74 -14.34
CA HIS A 34 7.38 -12.00 -14.18
C HIS A 34 6.85 -11.39 -15.49
N ALA A 35 7.40 -11.80 -16.64
CA ALA A 35 7.09 -11.18 -17.92
C ALA A 35 5.61 -11.36 -18.35
N SER A 36 5.00 -12.50 -18.05
CA SER A 36 3.59 -12.77 -18.36
C SER A 36 2.63 -11.91 -17.55
N GLU A 37 2.86 -11.82 -16.24
CA GLU A 37 2.04 -11.00 -15.33
C GLU A 37 2.11 -9.51 -15.71
N GLN A 38 3.31 -9.04 -16.01
CA GLN A 38 3.51 -7.69 -16.48
C GLN A 38 2.77 -7.40 -17.80
N TYR A 39 2.83 -8.32 -18.74
CA TYR A 39 2.17 -8.14 -20.04
C TYR A 39 0.66 -7.95 -19.89
N GLU A 40 0.00 -8.78 -19.09
CA GLU A 40 -1.44 -8.68 -18.83
C GLU A 40 -1.77 -7.38 -18.07
N ALA A 41 -0.97 -7.00 -17.07
CA ALA A 41 -1.15 -5.74 -16.36
C ALA A 41 -1.05 -4.53 -17.30
N LEU A 42 -0.05 -4.49 -18.18
CA LEU A 42 0.13 -3.40 -19.16
C LEU A 42 -1.02 -3.31 -20.16
N LYS A 43 -1.58 -4.44 -20.59
CA LYS A 43 -2.75 -4.49 -21.45
C LYS A 43 -3.95 -3.83 -20.78
N ASN A 44 -4.26 -4.24 -19.54
CA ASN A 44 -5.35 -3.68 -18.76
C ASN A 44 -5.14 -2.16 -18.49
N HIS A 45 -3.92 -1.76 -18.16
CA HIS A 45 -3.57 -0.35 -17.94
C HIS A 45 -3.79 0.50 -19.21
N LYS A 46 -3.46 -0.06 -20.39
CA LYS A 46 -3.69 0.61 -21.65
C LYS A 46 -5.19 0.74 -21.98
N GLU A 47 -5.97 -0.30 -21.74
CA GLU A 47 -7.42 -0.30 -21.94
C GLU A 47 -8.12 0.72 -21.02
N CYS A 48 -7.59 0.93 -19.81
CA CYS A 48 -8.10 1.90 -18.83
C CYS A 48 -7.52 3.32 -18.94
N ASP A 49 -6.65 3.58 -19.94
CA ASP A 49 -5.92 4.86 -20.08
C ASP A 49 -5.20 5.28 -18.78
N ALA A 50 -4.55 4.33 -18.13
CA ALA A 50 -3.90 4.54 -16.83
C ALA A 50 -2.61 5.37 -16.89
N GLY A 51 -2.13 5.72 -18.09
CA GLY A 51 -0.91 6.51 -18.29
C GLY A 51 0.38 5.79 -17.94
N THR A 52 0.34 4.46 -17.74
CA THR A 52 1.50 3.64 -17.41
C THR A 52 2.47 3.58 -18.57
N LYS A 53 3.74 3.78 -18.27
CA LYS A 53 4.87 3.66 -19.20
C LYS A 53 5.66 2.39 -18.93
N ASN A 54 6.23 1.84 -19.99
CA ASN A 54 7.11 0.68 -19.93
C ASN A 54 8.45 0.99 -20.56
N ILE A 55 9.54 0.56 -19.93
CA ILE A 55 10.90 0.63 -20.44
C ILE A 55 11.65 -0.68 -20.19
N LYS A 56 12.73 -0.91 -20.92
CA LYS A 56 13.64 -2.04 -20.65
C LYS A 56 14.41 -1.79 -19.34
N GLY A 57 14.82 -2.86 -18.67
CA GLY A 57 15.68 -2.78 -17.50
C GLY A 57 16.98 -2.00 -17.76
N SER A 58 17.58 -2.15 -18.95
CA SER A 58 18.77 -1.40 -19.37
C SER A 58 18.60 0.12 -19.39
N ASP A 59 17.37 0.60 -19.52
CA ASP A 59 17.07 2.04 -19.57
C ASP A 59 16.73 2.62 -18.19
N LEU A 60 16.64 1.76 -17.16
CA LEU A 60 16.22 2.13 -15.80
C LEU A 60 17.08 3.27 -15.22
N LYS A 61 18.41 3.16 -15.32
CA LYS A 61 19.35 4.17 -14.79
C LYS A 61 19.22 5.54 -15.45
N SER A 62 18.78 5.59 -16.70
CA SER A 62 18.58 6.87 -17.40
C SER A 62 17.42 7.65 -16.81
N LYS A 63 16.40 6.97 -16.31
CA LYS A 63 15.19 7.58 -15.71
C LYS A 63 15.29 7.69 -14.19
N PHE A 64 15.84 6.66 -13.55
CA PHE A 64 15.98 6.54 -12.09
C PHE A 64 17.44 6.24 -11.72
N PRO A 65 18.35 7.25 -11.76
CA PRO A 65 19.81 7.05 -11.67
C PRO A 65 20.28 6.49 -10.33
N TYR A 66 19.42 6.49 -9.32
CA TYR A 66 19.71 5.95 -8.00
C TYR A 66 19.31 4.46 -7.86
N VAL A 67 18.69 3.86 -8.89
CA VAL A 67 18.24 2.45 -8.86
C VAL A 67 19.22 1.58 -9.64
N ASN A 68 19.65 0.47 -9.02
CA ASN A 68 20.46 -0.56 -9.67
C ASN A 68 19.55 -1.44 -10.57
N ASP A 69 19.98 -1.63 -11.83
CA ASP A 69 19.27 -2.37 -12.86
C ASP A 69 19.60 -3.88 -12.92
N GLU A 70 20.51 -4.36 -12.07
CA GLU A 70 20.94 -5.76 -12.07
C GLU A 70 19.75 -6.74 -11.89
N GLY A 71 19.59 -7.65 -12.87
CA GLY A 71 18.52 -8.64 -12.87
C GLY A 71 17.13 -8.09 -13.19
N ILE A 72 17.03 -6.84 -13.66
CA ILE A 72 15.76 -6.25 -14.12
C ILE A 72 15.66 -6.38 -15.64
N GLU A 73 14.63 -7.07 -16.09
CA GLU A 73 14.30 -7.25 -17.50
C GLU A 73 13.46 -6.08 -18.01
N THR A 74 12.45 -5.69 -17.23
CA THR A 74 11.50 -4.68 -17.65
C THR A 74 10.97 -3.89 -16.45
N VAL A 75 10.52 -2.67 -16.74
CA VAL A 75 10.09 -1.69 -15.74
C VAL A 75 8.80 -1.03 -16.17
N THR A 76 7.84 -0.92 -15.25
CA THR A 76 6.67 -0.06 -15.45
C THR A 76 6.66 1.08 -14.45
N TYR A 77 6.21 2.25 -14.87
CA TYR A 77 6.11 3.42 -13.99
C TYR A 77 5.05 4.41 -14.50
N THR A 78 4.64 5.30 -13.61
CA THR A 78 3.80 6.46 -13.92
C THR A 78 4.54 7.75 -13.58
N ASP A 79 4.38 8.79 -14.39
CA ASP A 79 4.96 10.11 -14.16
C ASP A 79 4.01 11.28 -14.42
N ASP A 80 2.72 10.99 -14.59
CA ASP A 80 1.67 11.96 -14.88
C ASP A 80 1.05 12.60 -13.62
N LYS A 81 1.57 12.28 -12.43
CA LYS A 81 1.11 12.76 -11.12
C LYS A 81 -0.35 12.41 -10.78
N LYS A 82 -0.90 11.38 -11.42
CA LYS A 82 -2.24 10.85 -11.13
C LYS A 82 -2.23 9.65 -10.18
N GLU A 83 -1.08 9.11 -9.88
CA GLU A 83 -0.85 7.95 -9.05
C GLU A 83 0.11 8.26 -7.91
N GLY A 84 -0.08 7.60 -6.77
CA GLY A 84 0.72 7.80 -5.58
C GLY A 84 0.03 7.22 -4.34
N TRP A 85 0.30 7.77 -3.18
CA TRP A 85 -0.30 7.33 -1.92
C TRP A 85 -0.95 8.48 -1.16
N ILE A 86 -1.74 8.12 -0.16
CA ILE A 86 -2.49 9.04 0.68
C ILE A 86 -2.19 8.78 2.14
N ASP A 87 -2.54 9.73 3.00
CA ASP A 87 -2.68 9.51 4.44
C ASP A 87 -4.05 8.86 4.70
N PRO A 88 -4.08 7.57 5.11
CA PRO A 88 -5.34 6.84 5.31
C PRO A 88 -6.17 7.40 6.46
N TYR A 89 -5.53 7.95 7.51
CA TYR A 89 -6.23 8.55 8.64
C TYR A 89 -6.96 9.83 8.24
N LEU A 90 -6.30 10.72 7.51
CA LEU A 90 -6.92 11.96 7.03
C LEU A 90 -8.07 11.66 6.07
N PHE A 91 -7.87 10.71 5.16
CA PHE A 91 -8.93 10.30 4.23
C PHE A 91 -10.13 9.69 4.94
N HIS A 92 -9.90 8.74 5.85
CA HIS A 92 -10.96 8.14 6.67
C HIS A 92 -11.70 9.20 7.50
N SER A 93 -10.97 10.13 8.12
CA SER A 93 -11.56 11.21 8.91
C SER A 93 -12.43 12.13 8.06
N ALA A 94 -12.02 12.44 6.84
CA ALA A 94 -12.81 13.24 5.90
C ALA A 94 -14.12 12.54 5.52
N LEU A 95 -14.06 11.24 5.19
CA LEU A 95 -15.24 10.42 4.91
C LEU A 95 -16.20 10.36 6.09
N LYS A 96 -15.69 10.09 7.29
CA LYS A 96 -16.48 10.03 8.52
C LYS A 96 -17.19 11.36 8.80
N ASN A 97 -16.45 12.47 8.73
CA ASN A 97 -17.04 13.78 8.97
C ASN A 97 -18.13 14.13 7.95
N LYS A 98 -17.94 13.75 6.69
CA LYS A 98 -18.96 13.94 5.65
C LYS A 98 -20.19 13.07 5.90
N ALA A 99 -20.03 11.81 6.26
CA ALA A 99 -21.13 10.93 6.60
C ALA A 99 -21.96 11.48 7.78
N LEU A 100 -21.30 11.97 8.84
CA LEU A 100 -21.96 12.61 9.99
C LEU A 100 -22.75 13.85 9.57
N GLU A 101 -22.18 14.72 8.70
CA GLU A 101 -22.89 15.89 8.19
C GLU A 101 -24.13 15.53 7.37
N LEU A 102 -24.10 14.38 6.68
CA LEU A 102 -25.22 13.85 5.91
C LEU A 102 -26.25 13.07 6.74
N GLY A 103 -26.07 13.01 8.07
CA GLY A 103 -27.03 12.40 8.99
C GLY A 103 -26.73 10.96 9.37
N ALA A 104 -25.54 10.42 9.02
CA ALA A 104 -25.13 9.11 9.53
C ALA A 104 -24.85 9.17 11.04
N GLU A 105 -25.23 8.13 11.76
CA GLU A 105 -24.90 7.97 13.18
C GLU A 105 -23.75 6.97 13.33
N PHE A 106 -22.82 7.29 14.22
CA PHE A 106 -21.72 6.40 14.58
C PHE A 106 -21.92 5.90 15.99
N VAL A 107 -22.22 4.61 16.09
CA VAL A 107 -22.39 3.92 17.38
C VAL A 107 -21.14 3.09 17.64
N LYS A 108 -20.50 3.31 18.79
CA LYS A 108 -19.37 2.47 19.25
C LYS A 108 -19.94 1.25 19.94
N GLY A 109 -19.65 0.08 19.41
CA GLY A 109 -20.12 -1.20 19.97
C GLY A 109 -19.31 -2.37 19.42
N TYR A 110 -19.55 -3.54 19.96
CA TYR A 110 -19.01 -4.80 19.51
C TYR A 110 -20.20 -5.69 19.14
N ILE A 111 -20.26 -6.15 17.91
CA ILE A 111 -21.32 -7.02 17.39
C ILE A 111 -20.75 -8.43 17.32
N GLN A 112 -21.43 -9.38 17.97
CA GLN A 112 -21.06 -10.80 17.96
C GLN A 112 -21.87 -11.59 16.93
N ASP A 113 -23.10 -11.14 16.64
CA ASP A 113 -24.01 -11.76 15.69
C ASP A 113 -24.71 -10.68 14.86
N VAL A 114 -24.83 -10.92 13.55
CA VAL A 114 -25.49 -9.98 12.63
C VAL A 114 -26.95 -9.69 13.02
N SER A 115 -27.63 -10.64 13.65
CA SER A 115 -29.02 -10.49 14.13
C SER A 115 -29.20 -9.43 15.23
N GLU A 116 -28.13 -9.02 15.89
CA GLU A 116 -28.16 -7.91 16.85
C GLU A 116 -28.44 -6.56 16.17
N VAL A 117 -28.14 -6.45 14.86
CA VAL A 117 -28.31 -5.22 14.09
C VAL A 117 -29.75 -5.17 13.54
N LYS A 118 -30.58 -4.34 14.16
CA LYS A 118 -31.99 -4.13 13.74
C LYS A 118 -32.05 -3.19 12.54
N SER A 119 -31.83 -3.71 11.35
CA SER A 119 -31.93 -2.96 10.08
C SER A 119 -32.44 -3.88 8.98
N ASN A 120 -33.08 -3.30 7.96
CA ASN A 120 -33.53 -4.05 6.77
C ASN A 120 -32.36 -4.45 5.87
N ILE A 121 -31.25 -3.71 5.92
CA ILE A 121 -30.04 -3.98 5.16
C ILE A 121 -28.84 -3.81 6.09
N VAL A 122 -27.99 -4.83 6.15
CA VAL A 122 -26.73 -4.81 6.92
C VAL A 122 -25.57 -4.99 5.95
N ILE A 123 -24.60 -4.09 6.03
CA ILE A 123 -23.34 -4.18 5.26
C ILE A 123 -22.24 -4.56 6.23
N CYS A 124 -21.67 -5.76 6.04
CA CYS A 124 -20.54 -6.25 6.82
C CYS A 124 -19.25 -5.72 6.19
N ALA A 125 -18.53 -4.85 6.89
CA ALA A 125 -17.27 -4.24 6.44
C ALA A 125 -16.23 -4.28 7.58
N VAL A 126 -15.99 -5.48 8.14
CA VAL A 126 -15.19 -5.70 9.36
C VAL A 126 -13.82 -6.33 9.08
N GLY A 127 -13.39 -6.34 7.81
CA GLY A 127 -12.08 -6.81 7.38
C GLY A 127 -11.85 -8.28 7.75
N TYR A 128 -10.69 -8.62 8.29
CA TYR A 128 -10.32 -9.98 8.66
C TYR A 128 -11.26 -10.66 9.68
N ASN A 129 -12.08 -9.87 10.38
CA ASN A 129 -13.11 -10.43 11.29
C ASN A 129 -14.39 -10.87 10.57
N THR A 130 -14.47 -10.75 9.25
CA THR A 130 -15.68 -11.12 8.49
C THR A 130 -16.09 -12.56 8.75
N ASN A 131 -15.14 -13.49 8.79
CA ASN A 131 -15.42 -14.91 9.05
C ASN A 131 -15.98 -15.17 10.46
N THR A 132 -15.79 -14.29 11.42
CA THR A 132 -16.38 -14.43 12.78
C THR A 132 -17.85 -14.06 12.82
N LEU A 133 -18.33 -13.24 11.89
CA LEU A 133 -19.72 -12.80 11.78
C LEU A 133 -20.48 -13.55 10.67
N LEU A 134 -19.79 -13.95 9.62
CA LEU A 134 -20.34 -14.61 8.43
C LEU A 134 -19.53 -15.87 8.16
N ASN A 135 -19.97 -17.01 8.74
CA ASN A 135 -19.23 -18.28 8.72
C ASN A 135 -18.93 -18.84 7.34
N ASP A 136 -19.67 -18.40 6.31
CA ASP A 136 -19.52 -18.87 4.92
C ASP A 136 -18.51 -18.05 4.11
N VAL A 137 -17.92 -17.02 4.71
CA VAL A 137 -16.92 -16.14 4.02
C VAL A 137 -15.52 -16.53 4.47
N PRO A 138 -14.71 -17.18 3.61
CA PRO A 138 -13.42 -17.76 4.00
C PRO A 138 -12.29 -16.72 4.09
N VAL A 139 -12.51 -15.66 4.84
CA VAL A 139 -11.51 -14.61 5.11
C VAL A 139 -10.71 -14.96 6.35
N VAL A 140 -9.39 -14.86 6.25
CA VAL A 140 -8.45 -15.11 7.35
C VAL A 140 -7.48 -13.94 7.53
N PRO A 141 -7.03 -13.67 8.77
CA PRO A 141 -6.02 -12.67 9.00
C PRO A 141 -4.67 -13.11 8.44
N GLN A 142 -4.03 -12.22 7.69
CA GLN A 142 -2.68 -12.37 7.20
C GLN A 142 -1.83 -11.23 7.75
N LYS A 143 -0.88 -11.52 8.65
CA LYS A 143 -0.03 -10.50 9.26
C LYS A 143 1.02 -9.98 8.28
N HIS A 144 1.07 -8.67 8.12
CA HIS A 144 2.10 -7.96 7.38
C HIS A 144 2.82 -6.97 8.30
N THR A 145 4.14 -6.91 8.16
CA THR A 145 4.97 -5.93 8.87
C THR A 145 5.36 -4.81 7.92
N VAL A 146 5.24 -3.58 8.40
CA VAL A 146 5.77 -2.37 7.75
C VAL A 146 6.87 -1.80 8.61
N PHE A 147 8.04 -1.63 8.02
CA PHE A 147 9.22 -1.05 8.66
C PHE A 147 9.34 0.43 8.33
N ARG A 148 9.76 1.22 9.31
CA ARG A 148 10.11 2.62 9.15
C ARG A 148 11.63 2.75 9.26
N VAL A 149 12.23 3.37 8.25
CA VAL A 149 13.68 3.47 8.14
C VAL A 149 14.13 4.87 7.77
N SER A 150 15.24 5.33 8.33
CA SER A 150 15.89 6.58 7.96
C SER A 150 17.10 6.35 7.08
N CYS A 151 17.38 7.29 6.18
CA CYS A 151 18.56 7.30 5.31
C CYS A 151 19.26 8.66 5.39
N PRO A 152 20.61 8.72 5.46
CA PRO A 152 21.33 9.98 5.48
C PRO A 152 21.08 10.86 4.25
N LYS A 153 20.80 10.25 3.08
CA LYS A 153 20.39 10.94 1.86
C LYS A 153 18.93 10.57 1.55
N TYR A 154 18.06 11.53 1.77
CA TYR A 154 16.64 11.38 1.49
C TYR A 154 16.31 11.79 0.05
N ILE A 155 15.54 10.97 -0.67
CA ILE A 155 15.07 11.20 -2.04
C ILE A 155 13.55 11.39 -2.00
N ALA A 156 13.11 12.64 -1.88
CA ALA A 156 11.70 12.98 -1.65
C ALA A 156 10.78 12.61 -2.82
N GLU A 157 11.27 12.70 -4.04
CA GLU A 157 10.49 12.44 -5.27
C GLU A 157 10.55 10.98 -5.73
N MET A 158 11.10 10.09 -4.89
CA MET A 158 11.09 8.66 -5.19
C MET A 158 9.66 8.15 -5.29
N PRO A 159 9.27 7.44 -6.36
CA PRO A 159 7.97 6.77 -6.43
C PRO A 159 7.87 5.65 -5.40
N LEU A 160 6.67 5.20 -5.10
CA LEU A 160 6.52 3.90 -4.44
C LEU A 160 7.13 2.84 -5.38
N THR A 161 8.17 2.19 -4.91
CA THR A 161 8.90 1.19 -5.68
C THR A 161 8.57 -0.20 -5.16
N SER A 162 8.21 -1.10 -6.05
CA SER A 162 8.03 -2.52 -5.78
C SER A 162 8.96 -3.34 -6.66
N ASP A 163 9.86 -4.08 -6.02
CA ASP A 163 10.79 -4.97 -6.70
C ASP A 163 10.24 -6.40 -6.70
N PHE A 164 9.63 -6.80 -7.81
CA PHE A 164 9.03 -8.12 -7.97
C PHE A 164 10.06 -9.26 -7.94
N THR A 165 11.36 -8.97 -8.14
CA THR A 165 12.40 -10.01 -8.01
C THR A 165 12.64 -10.45 -6.57
N THR A 166 12.24 -9.63 -5.61
CA THR A 166 12.38 -9.91 -4.18
C THR A 166 11.06 -9.84 -3.41
N GLY A 167 10.02 -9.24 -4.01
CA GLY A 167 8.76 -8.92 -3.35
C GLY A 167 8.82 -7.72 -2.40
N VAL A 168 9.97 -7.07 -2.26
CA VAL A 168 10.14 -5.93 -1.34
C VAL A 168 9.65 -4.64 -1.99
N TYR A 169 8.93 -3.84 -1.21
CA TYR A 169 8.49 -2.51 -1.61
C TYR A 169 8.94 -1.45 -0.63
N TRP A 170 9.09 -0.22 -1.10
CA TRP A 170 9.36 0.95 -0.27
C TRP A 170 8.82 2.23 -0.90
N ARG A 171 8.61 3.24 -0.06
CA ARG A 171 8.25 4.59 -0.46
C ARG A 171 8.72 5.64 0.53
N PRO A 172 8.89 6.89 0.11
CA PRO A 172 9.11 8.00 1.04
C PRO A 172 7.91 8.21 1.98
N GLU A 173 8.20 8.58 3.23
CA GLU A 173 7.20 9.01 4.22
C GLU A 173 7.78 10.09 5.12
N GLY A 174 7.32 11.34 4.96
CA GLY A 174 7.90 12.48 5.69
C GLY A 174 9.37 12.70 5.34
N LYS A 175 10.28 12.35 6.26
CA LYS A 175 11.75 12.39 6.07
C LYS A 175 12.39 11.01 6.14
N GLU A 176 11.59 9.98 6.19
CA GLU A 176 11.97 8.57 6.30
C GLU A 176 11.42 7.78 5.09
N TYR A 177 11.57 6.47 5.14
CA TYR A 177 10.91 5.56 4.21
C TYR A 177 10.09 4.54 4.97
N LEU A 178 9.00 4.10 4.37
CA LEU A 178 8.30 2.88 4.74
C LEU A 178 8.70 1.77 3.79
N ALA A 179 8.90 0.58 4.34
CA ALA A 179 9.27 -0.60 3.58
C ALA A 179 8.58 -1.85 4.11
N GLY A 180 8.42 -2.85 3.27
CA GLY A 180 7.86 -4.13 3.64
C GLY A 180 7.97 -5.15 2.51
N SER A 181 7.43 -6.33 2.74
CA SER A 181 7.31 -7.36 1.73
C SER A 181 6.00 -8.14 1.91
N PRO A 182 5.51 -8.83 0.86
CA PRO A 182 4.31 -9.66 0.95
C PRO A 182 4.51 -10.95 1.76
N ILE A 183 5.73 -11.25 2.21
CA ILE A 183 5.96 -12.41 3.08
C ILE A 183 5.23 -12.15 4.39
N SER A 184 4.29 -13.00 4.66
CA SER A 184 3.31 -12.82 5.72
C SER A 184 3.14 -14.13 6.46
N LYS A 185 2.74 -14.02 7.72
CA LYS A 185 2.35 -15.16 8.54
C LYS A 185 0.83 -15.24 8.58
N PHE A 186 0.30 -16.36 8.09
CA PHE A 186 -1.11 -16.68 8.28
C PHE A 186 -1.36 -17.09 9.74
N ASP A 187 -2.55 -16.80 10.23
CA ASP A 187 -3.01 -17.17 11.57
C ASP A 187 -2.11 -16.65 12.72
N ALA A 188 -1.34 -15.59 12.48
CA ALA A 188 -0.64 -14.92 13.56
C ALA A 188 -1.63 -14.33 14.56
N LYS A 189 -1.36 -14.54 15.84
CA LYS A 189 -2.26 -14.12 16.94
C LYS A 189 -1.86 -12.79 17.58
N ASP A 190 -0.81 -12.18 17.07
CA ASP A 190 -0.24 -10.95 17.59
C ASP A 190 0.06 -9.96 16.46
N LEU A 191 0.23 -8.71 16.84
CA LEU A 191 0.64 -7.60 15.96
C LEU A 191 2.07 -7.14 16.25
N GLU A 192 2.90 -8.02 16.83
CA GLU A 192 4.32 -7.73 16.99
C GLU A 192 5.00 -7.77 15.61
N PRO A 193 5.78 -6.75 15.23
CA PRO A 193 6.54 -6.75 13.99
C PRO A 193 7.55 -7.91 13.92
N ASP A 194 7.72 -8.47 12.74
CA ASP A 194 8.74 -9.49 12.48
C ASP A 194 10.09 -8.80 12.22
N TRP A 195 10.81 -8.41 13.28
CA TRP A 195 12.05 -7.63 13.18
C TRP A 195 13.16 -8.35 12.40
N ASP A 196 13.30 -9.66 12.58
CA ASP A 196 14.30 -10.47 11.86
C ASP A 196 14.09 -10.39 10.34
N HIS A 197 12.84 -10.27 9.90
CA HIS A 197 12.49 -10.15 8.49
C HIS A 197 13.06 -8.88 7.83
N PHE A 198 13.27 -7.83 8.60
CA PHE A 198 13.95 -6.63 8.11
C PHE A 198 15.40 -6.91 7.75
N GLU A 199 16.13 -7.56 8.65
CA GLU A 199 17.56 -7.87 8.49
C GLU A 199 17.79 -8.96 7.41
N ASP A 200 16.93 -9.98 7.39
CA ASP A 200 17.09 -11.15 6.53
C ASP A 200 16.69 -10.90 5.08
N LEU A 201 15.71 -10.02 4.82
CA LEU A 201 15.19 -9.82 3.48
C LEU A 201 15.05 -8.34 3.10
N VAL A 202 14.34 -7.52 3.89
CA VAL A 202 13.90 -6.21 3.44
C VAL A 202 15.08 -5.27 3.23
N TRP A 203 15.95 -5.14 4.19
CA TRP A 203 17.12 -4.28 4.07
C TRP A 203 18.11 -4.75 2.98
N PRO A 204 18.53 -6.02 2.89
CA PRO A 204 19.41 -6.48 1.81
C PRO A 204 18.84 -6.23 0.42
N ALA A 205 17.54 -6.48 0.21
CA ALA A 205 16.88 -6.22 -1.07
C ALA A 205 16.88 -4.73 -1.42
N MET A 206 16.53 -3.86 -0.46
CA MET A 206 16.56 -2.41 -0.64
C MET A 206 17.97 -1.91 -0.93
N ALA A 207 18.98 -2.36 -0.21
CA ALA A 207 20.39 -1.97 -0.38
C ALA A 207 20.94 -2.41 -1.75
N LYS A 208 20.63 -3.64 -2.18
CA LYS A 208 20.95 -4.12 -3.52
C LYS A 208 20.37 -3.23 -4.61
N ARG A 209 19.14 -2.79 -4.44
CA ARG A 209 18.40 -2.03 -5.45
C ARG A 209 18.73 -0.54 -5.44
N VAL A 210 18.92 0.05 -4.28
CA VAL A 210 19.29 1.46 -4.11
C VAL A 210 20.54 1.54 -3.23
N PRO A 211 21.75 1.65 -3.78
CA PRO A 211 23.00 1.47 -3.02
C PRO A 211 23.16 2.35 -1.78
N ILE A 212 22.60 3.57 -1.77
CA ILE A 212 22.63 4.43 -0.57
C ILE A 212 21.87 3.84 0.62
N PHE A 213 20.96 2.89 0.38
CA PHE A 213 20.19 2.20 1.40
C PHE A 213 21.01 1.18 2.22
N GLU A 214 22.26 0.90 1.86
CA GLU A 214 23.22 0.24 2.78
C GLU A 214 23.35 0.99 4.11
N LYS A 215 23.08 2.31 4.13
CA LYS A 215 23.18 3.18 5.31
C LYS A 215 21.85 3.39 6.01
N LEU A 216 20.83 2.59 5.71
CA LEU A 216 19.55 2.68 6.40
C LEU A 216 19.71 2.36 7.88
N LYS A 217 18.86 3.02 8.68
CA LYS A 217 18.69 2.73 10.10
C LYS A 217 17.23 2.45 10.35
N LEU A 218 16.93 1.30 10.94
CA LEU A 218 15.60 0.97 11.41
C LEU A 218 15.20 1.94 12.52
N THR A 219 14.10 2.65 12.35
CA THR A 219 13.58 3.64 13.31
C THR A 219 12.29 3.20 13.97
N GLY A 220 11.70 2.11 13.49
CA GLY A 220 10.49 1.50 14.05
C GLY A 220 9.74 0.68 13.01
N GLY A 221 8.53 0.27 13.37
CA GLY A 221 7.66 -0.50 12.51
C GLY A 221 6.36 -0.82 13.22
N TRP A 222 5.45 -1.42 12.50
CA TRP A 222 4.20 -1.95 13.02
C TRP A 222 3.75 -3.13 12.17
N ALA A 223 2.86 -3.95 12.71
CA ALA A 223 2.19 -4.99 11.96
C ALA A 223 0.69 -4.71 11.88
N GLY A 224 0.07 -5.24 10.85
CA GLY A 224 -1.37 -5.19 10.64
C GLY A 224 -1.87 -6.47 9.99
N TYR A 225 -3.17 -6.69 10.04
CA TYR A 225 -3.80 -7.83 9.36
C TYR A 225 -4.40 -7.37 8.04
N TYR A 226 -4.09 -8.10 6.98
CA TYR A 226 -4.88 -8.13 5.76
C TYR A 226 -5.98 -9.16 5.90
N ASP A 227 -7.11 -8.89 5.26
CA ASP A 227 -8.24 -9.78 5.10
C ASP A 227 -8.06 -10.63 3.84
N CYS A 228 -7.32 -11.72 3.99
CA CYS A 228 -7.04 -12.62 2.88
C CYS A 228 -8.20 -13.59 2.67
N ASN A 229 -8.77 -13.60 1.46
CA ASN A 229 -9.79 -14.56 1.07
C ASN A 229 -9.13 -15.83 0.51
N LYS A 230 -9.37 -16.99 1.15
CA LYS A 230 -8.75 -18.27 0.75
C LYS A 230 -9.19 -18.80 -0.62
N LEU A 231 -10.20 -18.21 -1.27
CA LEU A 231 -10.67 -18.65 -2.58
C LEU A 231 -9.94 -17.97 -3.75
N ASP A 232 -9.58 -16.70 -3.56
CA ASP A 232 -9.05 -15.88 -4.66
C ASP A 232 -7.94 -14.90 -4.26
N ASN A 233 -7.48 -14.97 -3.00
CA ASN A 233 -6.46 -14.13 -2.33
C ASN A 233 -6.89 -12.68 -2.13
#